data_4d9501135c73db941c54ca3ef624e921
#
_entry.id   4d9501135c73db941c54ca3ef624e921
#
_cell.length_a   1.000
_cell.length_b   1.000
_cell.length_c   1.000
_cell.angle_alpha   90.00
_cell.angle_beta   90.00
_cell.angle_gamma   90.00
#
_symmetry.space_group_name_H-M   'P 1'
#
loop_
_entity.id
_entity.type
_entity.pdbx_description
1 polymer ?
#
loop_
_entity_poly.entity_id
_entity_poly.type
_entity_poly.pdbx_seq_one_letter_code
_entity_poly.pdbx_strand_id
1 'polypeptide(L)'
;MFRTLFSLVLAGALSVSAVAQTAKEYDVTKQANLKSKAVAITGSPELTGLATTAFRTHGDFRLVPSGAAYTLSFTSAGPSQVRLEISSTSQHRSVYSQVVSGASSRNALLRAADVAVQQLTGQPGYLAGKITFISERTGHREVYTSDLFFGEATQVTHDNAHALSPRWPPDGSRIIYTTFFRSGTPDIYVMSPGSGQRTSFASFKGTNSGARFSPDGGRVAAVLSAGGNQEIFIGTASGQGFRRVTNSPGIEASPCWSPDGSRLVFTSDRGGRPALYTMSAAGGAMTALPTNISGYCAEPDWSRAKPNMIAFTCGVGGGFQVAVYDMSTRQSTIITRGGDAIEPCWLADGRHLLFTRRSGNSRQLMIVDTENPTRPPVTISPASIGQVSQANYIKR
;
A
#
# COMPACT_ATOMS: atom_id res chain seq x y z
N MET A 1 -22.43 63.35 -8.51
CA MET A 1 -21.57 63.16 -9.71
C MET A 1 -20.27 62.58 -9.24
N PHE A 2 -19.81 61.49 -9.78
CA PHE A 2 -18.71 60.57 -9.43
C PHE A 2 -19.13 59.29 -8.66
N ARG A 3 -19.67 58.39 -9.42
CA ARG A 3 -19.59 56.93 -9.16
C ARG A 3 -19.55 56.28 -10.55
N THR A 4 -18.49 55.57 -10.80
CA THR A 4 -18.28 54.47 -11.80
C THR A 4 -16.84 54.56 -12.29
N LEU A 5 -16.03 53.65 -11.77
CA LEU A 5 -14.80 53.13 -12.43
C LEU A 5 -13.99 52.32 -11.41
N PHE A 6 -14.52 51.15 -11.03
CA PHE A 6 -13.69 50.08 -10.41
C PHE A 6 -14.43 48.77 -10.55
N SER A 7 -14.41 48.16 -11.72
CA SER A 7 -14.86 46.77 -11.93
C SER A 7 -14.44 46.29 -13.31
N LEU A 8 -13.14 46.16 -13.57
CA LEU A 8 -12.69 45.45 -14.80
C LEU A 8 -11.22 45.05 -14.76
N VAL A 9 -10.66 44.61 -13.62
CA VAL A 9 -9.30 44.06 -13.58
C VAL A 9 -9.18 42.72 -12.90
N LEU A 10 -10.29 42.14 -12.38
CA LEU A 10 -10.20 40.87 -11.65
C LEU A 10 -10.52 39.58 -12.47
N ALA A 11 -10.96 39.73 -13.70
CA ALA A 11 -11.32 38.55 -14.54
C ALA A 11 -10.15 37.97 -15.38
N GLY A 12 -9.06 38.74 -15.54
CA GLY A 12 -7.94 38.31 -16.38
C GLY A 12 -6.89 37.41 -15.69
N ALA A 13 -6.78 37.49 -14.36
CA ALA A 13 -5.74 36.76 -13.63
C ALA A 13 -6.09 35.29 -13.32
N LEU A 14 -7.39 34.96 -13.25
CA LEU A 14 -7.86 33.58 -12.97
C LEU A 14 -7.80 32.67 -14.19
N SER A 15 -7.92 33.21 -15.41
CA SER A 15 -7.86 32.40 -16.64
C SER A 15 -6.43 32.01 -17.03
N VAL A 16 -5.43 32.82 -16.74
CA VAL A 16 -4.02 32.53 -17.06
C VAL A 16 -3.47 31.44 -16.13
N SER A 17 -3.86 31.43 -14.86
CA SER A 17 -3.42 30.40 -13.91
C SER A 17 -3.99 29.03 -14.23
N ALA A 18 -5.26 28.95 -14.62
CA ALA A 18 -5.92 27.68 -14.96
C ALA A 18 -5.36 27.09 -16.28
N VAL A 19 -5.09 27.93 -17.29
CA VAL A 19 -4.52 27.49 -18.56
C VAL A 19 -3.05 27.07 -18.39
N ALA A 20 -2.27 27.77 -17.57
CA ALA A 20 -0.88 27.38 -17.28
C ALA A 20 -0.79 26.08 -16.47
N GLN A 21 -1.74 25.84 -15.56
CA GLN A 21 -1.80 24.63 -14.76
C GLN A 21 -2.27 23.42 -15.60
N THR A 22 -3.25 23.60 -16.47
CA THR A 22 -3.70 22.55 -17.42
C THR A 22 -2.65 22.25 -18.48
N ALA A 23 -1.92 23.25 -18.98
CA ALA A 23 -0.83 23.04 -19.92
C ALA A 23 0.34 22.28 -19.29
N LYS A 24 0.69 22.59 -18.03
CA LYS A 24 1.74 21.90 -17.28
C LYS A 24 1.33 20.45 -16.95
N GLU A 25 0.08 20.22 -16.56
CA GLU A 25 -0.45 18.86 -16.35
C GLU A 25 -0.50 18.07 -17.65
N TYR A 26 -0.92 18.66 -18.75
CA TYR A 26 -0.95 18.02 -20.07
C TYR A 26 0.46 17.65 -20.54
N ASP A 27 1.46 18.50 -20.34
CA ASP A 27 2.83 18.25 -20.76
C ASP A 27 3.49 17.15 -19.91
N VAL A 28 3.25 17.11 -18.60
CA VAL A 28 3.71 16.04 -17.70
C VAL A 28 3.05 14.71 -18.04
N THR A 29 1.75 14.71 -18.33
CA THR A 29 1.02 13.49 -18.72
C THR A 29 1.51 12.97 -20.07
N LYS A 30 1.79 13.86 -21.02
CA LYS A 30 2.35 13.51 -22.34
C LYS A 30 3.76 12.94 -22.20
N GLN A 31 4.63 13.54 -21.37
CA GLN A 31 5.98 13.04 -21.10
C GLN A 31 5.97 11.68 -20.39
N ALA A 32 5.06 11.47 -19.43
CA ALA A 32 4.89 10.19 -18.76
C ALA A 32 4.42 9.09 -19.72
N ASN A 33 3.50 9.40 -20.63
CA ASN A 33 3.06 8.48 -21.67
C ASN A 33 4.16 8.15 -22.70
N LEU A 34 5.07 9.09 -22.97
CA LEU A 34 6.22 8.87 -23.86
C LEU A 34 7.27 7.93 -23.24
N LYS A 35 7.36 7.87 -21.90
CA LYS A 35 8.28 6.96 -21.18
C LYS A 35 7.68 5.55 -21.01
N SER A 36 6.36 5.40 -21.06
CA SER A 36 5.71 4.10 -20.88
C SER A 36 5.83 3.23 -22.14
N LYS A 37 6.08 1.94 -21.93
CA LYS A 37 6.14 0.95 -23.02
C LYS A 37 4.73 0.61 -23.50
N ALA A 38 4.47 0.78 -24.79
CA ALA A 38 3.23 0.33 -25.41
C ALA A 38 3.24 -1.20 -25.53
N VAL A 39 2.28 -1.87 -24.88
CA VAL A 39 2.19 -3.34 -24.86
C VAL A 39 0.80 -3.81 -25.28
N ALA A 40 0.75 -4.91 -26.03
CA ALA A 40 -0.45 -5.68 -26.30
C ALA A 40 -0.43 -6.97 -25.46
N ILE A 41 -1.58 -7.36 -24.92
CA ILE A 41 -1.71 -8.62 -24.17
C ILE A 41 -2.52 -9.59 -25.02
N THR A 42 -1.99 -10.80 -25.20
CA THR A 42 -2.59 -11.89 -25.97
C THR A 42 -2.46 -13.21 -25.21
N GLY A 43 -3.06 -14.27 -25.72
CA GLY A 43 -2.93 -15.63 -25.18
C GLY A 43 -4.27 -16.29 -24.91
N SER A 44 -4.30 -17.21 -23.96
CA SER A 44 -5.51 -17.96 -23.59
C SER A 44 -6.58 -17.00 -23.02
N PRO A 45 -7.85 -17.09 -23.47
CA PRO A 45 -8.92 -16.15 -23.09
C PRO A 45 -9.10 -16.00 -21.57
N GLU A 46 -8.97 -17.09 -20.83
CA GLU A 46 -9.11 -17.15 -19.37
C GLU A 46 -8.00 -16.39 -18.61
N LEU A 47 -6.86 -16.13 -19.28
CA LEU A 47 -5.69 -15.46 -18.68
C LEU A 47 -5.61 -13.98 -19.04
N THR A 48 -6.04 -13.61 -20.24
CA THR A 48 -5.84 -12.25 -20.79
C THR A 48 -6.55 -11.16 -19.99
N GLY A 49 -7.73 -11.43 -19.43
CA GLY A 49 -8.49 -10.49 -18.61
C GLY A 49 -7.74 -10.09 -17.35
N LEU A 50 -7.19 -11.07 -16.63
CA LEU A 50 -6.40 -10.82 -15.42
C LEU A 50 -5.07 -10.16 -15.75
N ALA A 51 -4.37 -10.61 -16.79
CA ALA A 51 -3.12 -9.99 -17.23
C ALA A 51 -3.34 -8.51 -17.58
N THR A 52 -4.40 -8.19 -18.32
CA THR A 52 -4.79 -6.82 -18.65
C THR A 52 -5.04 -5.98 -17.40
N THR A 53 -5.77 -6.52 -16.42
CA THR A 53 -6.02 -5.84 -15.13
C THR A 53 -4.71 -5.59 -14.39
N ALA A 54 -3.83 -6.57 -14.31
CA ALA A 54 -2.54 -6.47 -13.63
C ALA A 54 -1.65 -5.38 -14.26
N PHE A 55 -1.46 -5.42 -15.57
CA PHE A 55 -0.62 -4.43 -16.27
C PHE A 55 -1.19 -3.00 -16.26
N ARG A 56 -2.51 -2.84 -16.10
CA ARG A 56 -3.12 -1.50 -15.90
C ARG A 56 -2.65 -0.82 -14.62
N THR A 57 -2.23 -1.56 -13.62
CA THR A 57 -1.75 -0.98 -12.35
C THR A 57 -0.31 -0.49 -12.42
N HIS A 58 0.46 -0.91 -13.44
CA HIS A 58 1.89 -0.63 -13.52
C HIS A 58 2.19 0.56 -14.47
N GLY A 59 2.82 1.62 -13.93
CA GLY A 59 3.03 2.88 -14.63
C GLY A 59 3.94 2.81 -15.87
N ASP A 60 4.84 1.83 -15.95
CA ASP A 60 5.74 1.67 -17.09
C ASP A 60 5.05 1.10 -18.34
N PHE A 61 3.79 0.66 -18.22
CA PHE A 61 3.07 0.05 -19.33
C PHE A 61 1.85 0.85 -19.73
N ARG A 62 1.66 0.96 -21.04
CA ARG A 62 0.46 1.48 -21.68
C ARG A 62 -0.13 0.39 -22.56
N LEU A 63 -1.29 -0.11 -22.17
CA LEU A 63 -2.00 -1.14 -22.94
C LEU A 63 -2.59 -0.51 -24.21
N VAL A 64 -2.31 -1.12 -25.35
CA VAL A 64 -2.78 -0.66 -26.65
C VAL A 64 -3.32 -1.83 -27.48
N PRO A 65 -4.42 -1.64 -28.25
CA PRO A 65 -4.95 -2.68 -29.13
C PRO A 65 -4.11 -2.85 -30.40
N SER A 66 -3.36 -1.82 -30.82
CA SER A 66 -2.51 -1.80 -32.01
C SER A 66 -1.31 -0.89 -31.79
N GLY A 67 -0.25 -1.07 -32.58
CA GLY A 67 0.96 -0.26 -32.48
C GLY A 67 1.77 -0.52 -31.19
N ALA A 68 1.65 -1.72 -30.61
CA ALA A 68 2.43 -2.13 -29.44
C ALA A 68 3.92 -2.26 -29.80
N ALA A 69 4.79 -1.80 -28.91
CA ALA A 69 6.23 -2.06 -29.01
C ALA A 69 6.56 -3.52 -28.67
N TYR A 70 5.78 -4.10 -27.73
CA TYR A 70 5.88 -5.49 -27.33
C TYR A 70 4.52 -6.15 -27.26
N THR A 71 4.44 -7.43 -27.64
CA THR A 71 3.30 -8.30 -27.38
C THR A 71 3.67 -9.27 -26.26
N LEU A 72 2.84 -9.30 -25.21
CA LEU A 72 2.96 -10.22 -24.07
C LEU A 72 1.90 -11.31 -24.25
N SER A 73 2.35 -12.52 -24.61
CA SER A 73 1.46 -13.66 -24.77
C SER A 73 1.50 -14.55 -23.52
N PHE A 74 0.33 -14.82 -22.95
CA PHE A 74 0.15 -15.70 -21.81
C PHE A 74 -0.70 -16.89 -22.21
N THR A 75 -0.10 -18.08 -22.34
CA THR A 75 -0.81 -19.28 -22.73
C THR A 75 -0.74 -20.36 -21.65
N SER A 76 -1.82 -21.12 -21.48
CA SER A 76 -1.83 -22.25 -20.53
C SER A 76 -0.82 -23.31 -20.99
N ALA A 77 0.03 -23.75 -20.07
CA ALA A 77 1.04 -24.80 -20.29
C ALA A 77 0.84 -26.02 -19.37
N GLY A 78 -0.24 -25.99 -18.56
CA GLY A 78 -0.60 -27.03 -17.62
C GLY A 78 -1.51 -26.48 -16.52
N PRO A 79 -2.01 -27.30 -15.58
CA PRO A 79 -2.99 -26.87 -14.56
C PRO A 79 -2.56 -25.68 -13.69
N SER A 80 -1.26 -25.58 -13.42
CA SER A 80 -0.66 -24.48 -12.64
C SER A 80 0.55 -23.91 -13.33
N GLN A 81 0.55 -23.89 -14.67
CA GLN A 81 1.66 -23.40 -15.49
C GLN A 81 1.17 -22.47 -16.58
N VAL A 82 1.90 -21.38 -16.78
CA VAL A 82 1.66 -20.40 -17.84
C VAL A 82 2.95 -20.17 -18.62
N ARG A 83 2.87 -20.27 -19.93
CA ARG A 83 3.95 -19.85 -20.81
C ARG A 83 3.80 -18.37 -21.05
N LEU A 84 4.83 -17.61 -20.70
CA LEU A 84 5.04 -16.23 -21.12
C LEU A 84 5.89 -16.24 -22.39
N GLU A 85 5.45 -15.48 -23.37
CA GLU A 85 6.25 -15.10 -24.53
C GLU A 85 6.20 -13.59 -24.72
N ILE A 86 7.37 -12.97 -24.88
CA ILE A 86 7.52 -11.54 -25.17
C ILE A 86 8.03 -11.41 -26.60
N SER A 87 7.24 -10.80 -27.47
CA SER A 87 7.64 -10.51 -28.86
C SER A 87 7.88 -9.01 -29.02
N SER A 88 8.98 -8.66 -29.69
CA SER A 88 9.31 -7.28 -30.03
C SER A 88 8.83 -6.96 -31.45
N THR A 89 8.04 -5.90 -31.59
CA THR A 89 7.54 -5.45 -32.91
C THR A 89 8.67 -4.93 -33.76
N SER A 90 9.66 -4.23 -33.22
CA SER A 90 10.81 -3.71 -34.01
C SER A 90 11.76 -4.78 -34.48
N GLN A 91 11.83 -5.92 -33.76
CA GLN A 91 12.69 -7.05 -34.12
C GLN A 91 11.93 -8.15 -34.89
N HIS A 92 10.61 -8.03 -35.02
CA HIS A 92 9.73 -9.01 -35.64
C HIS A 92 9.94 -10.46 -35.15
N ARG A 93 10.28 -10.63 -33.86
CA ARG A 93 10.57 -11.94 -33.27
C ARG A 93 10.23 -11.99 -31.79
N SER A 94 10.10 -13.22 -31.27
CA SER A 94 10.13 -13.50 -29.86
C SER A 94 11.50 -13.16 -29.28
N VAL A 95 11.53 -12.35 -28.22
CA VAL A 95 12.75 -11.94 -27.52
C VAL A 95 12.90 -12.64 -26.18
N TYR A 96 11.82 -13.24 -25.68
CA TYR A 96 11.84 -14.00 -24.44
C TYR A 96 10.69 -15.02 -24.40
N SER A 97 10.97 -16.22 -23.87
CA SER A 97 9.94 -17.24 -23.60
C SER A 97 10.30 -18.07 -22.38
N GLN A 98 9.34 -18.25 -21.48
CA GLN A 98 9.49 -19.06 -20.28
C GLN A 98 8.16 -19.71 -19.86
N VAL A 99 8.21 -20.94 -19.35
CA VAL A 99 7.09 -21.54 -18.61
C VAL A 99 7.26 -21.23 -17.13
N VAL A 100 6.24 -20.63 -16.54
CA VAL A 100 6.22 -20.22 -15.11
C VAL A 100 5.19 -21.04 -14.38
N SER A 101 5.61 -21.68 -13.28
CA SER A 101 4.74 -22.46 -12.39
C SER A 101 4.26 -21.62 -11.22
N GLY A 102 3.06 -21.95 -10.72
CA GLY A 102 2.45 -21.32 -9.55
C GLY A 102 1.68 -22.32 -8.69
N ALA A 103 1.07 -21.84 -7.60
CA ALA A 103 0.17 -22.62 -6.76
C ALA A 103 -1.18 -22.90 -7.45
N SER A 104 -1.57 -22.05 -8.39
CA SER A 104 -2.75 -22.16 -9.26
C SER A 104 -2.41 -21.57 -10.63
N SER A 105 -3.26 -21.79 -11.65
CA SER A 105 -3.12 -21.15 -12.96
C SER A 105 -3.11 -19.62 -12.83
N ARG A 106 -3.94 -19.06 -11.94
CA ARG A 106 -4.00 -17.65 -11.62
C ARG A 106 -2.69 -17.12 -11.01
N ASN A 107 -2.15 -17.85 -10.04
CA ASN A 107 -0.86 -17.50 -9.44
C ASN A 107 0.30 -17.63 -10.44
N ALA A 108 0.30 -18.65 -11.28
CA ALA A 108 1.28 -18.82 -12.36
C ALA A 108 1.25 -17.65 -13.34
N LEU A 109 0.06 -17.17 -13.74
CA LEU A 109 -0.10 -15.99 -14.59
C LEU A 109 0.50 -14.74 -13.95
N LEU A 110 0.15 -14.44 -12.69
CA LEU A 110 0.66 -13.25 -12.00
C LEU A 110 2.19 -13.30 -11.83
N ARG A 111 2.75 -14.48 -11.57
CA ARG A 111 4.21 -14.69 -11.55
C ARG A 111 4.83 -14.50 -12.94
N ALA A 112 4.17 -14.98 -13.99
CA ALA A 112 4.61 -14.76 -15.37
C ALA A 112 4.55 -13.26 -15.74
N ALA A 113 3.53 -12.55 -15.26
CA ALA A 113 3.45 -11.09 -15.40
C ALA A 113 4.58 -10.38 -14.66
N ASP A 114 4.97 -10.81 -13.45
CA ASP A 114 6.15 -10.28 -12.74
C ASP A 114 7.44 -10.52 -13.51
N VAL A 115 7.58 -11.69 -14.16
CA VAL A 115 8.73 -11.98 -15.05
C VAL A 115 8.73 -11.01 -16.23
N ALA A 116 7.58 -10.75 -16.86
CA ALA A 116 7.50 -9.80 -17.96
C ALA A 116 7.86 -8.37 -17.51
N VAL A 117 7.42 -7.93 -16.33
CA VAL A 117 7.85 -6.65 -15.73
C VAL A 117 9.36 -6.62 -15.61
N GLN A 118 9.97 -7.63 -15.00
CA GLN A 118 11.42 -7.71 -14.79
C GLN A 118 12.19 -7.68 -16.12
N GLN A 119 11.75 -8.43 -17.13
CA GLN A 119 12.40 -8.48 -18.46
C GLN A 119 12.33 -7.14 -19.19
N LEU A 120 11.23 -6.44 -19.07
CA LEU A 120 11.02 -5.19 -19.80
C LEU A 120 11.51 -3.95 -19.07
N THR A 121 11.57 -3.97 -17.73
CA THR A 121 11.91 -2.77 -16.94
C THR A 121 13.22 -2.90 -16.16
N GLY A 122 13.71 -4.12 -15.94
CA GLY A 122 14.81 -4.42 -15.04
C GLY A 122 14.42 -4.33 -13.56
N GLN A 123 13.16 -3.99 -13.23
CA GLN A 123 12.66 -3.83 -11.88
C GLN A 123 11.87 -5.07 -11.42
N PRO A 124 11.86 -5.40 -10.14
CA PRO A 124 11.07 -6.52 -9.64
C PRO A 124 9.57 -6.26 -9.82
N GLY A 125 8.83 -7.25 -10.29
CA GLY A 125 7.37 -7.18 -10.31
C GLY A 125 6.77 -7.30 -8.91
N TYR A 126 5.49 -6.92 -8.75
CA TYR A 126 4.73 -7.00 -7.51
C TYR A 126 3.37 -7.70 -7.67
N LEU A 127 3.05 -8.12 -8.87
CA LEU A 127 1.70 -8.55 -9.28
C LEU A 127 1.28 -9.88 -8.63
N ALA A 128 2.23 -10.78 -8.40
CA ALA A 128 1.98 -12.10 -7.78
C ALA A 128 1.94 -12.07 -6.24
N GLY A 129 1.94 -10.90 -5.63
CA GLY A 129 1.88 -10.77 -4.17
C GLY A 129 0.51 -11.14 -3.59
N LYS A 130 0.49 -11.33 -2.28
CA LYS A 130 -0.72 -11.55 -1.47
C LYS A 130 -1.00 -10.35 -0.59
N ILE A 131 -2.28 -10.15 -0.28
CA ILE A 131 -2.73 -9.14 0.65
C ILE A 131 -3.52 -9.78 1.80
N THR A 132 -3.40 -9.17 2.99
CA THR A 132 -4.41 -9.27 4.05
C THR A 132 -5.06 -7.91 4.21
N PHE A 133 -6.34 -7.87 4.50
CA PHE A 133 -7.12 -6.64 4.55
C PHE A 133 -8.35 -6.81 5.44
N ILE A 134 -8.99 -5.71 5.80
CA ILE A 134 -10.29 -5.70 6.45
C ILE A 134 -11.38 -5.59 5.38
N SER A 135 -12.42 -6.44 5.49
CA SER A 135 -13.67 -6.32 4.73
C SER A 135 -14.86 -6.28 5.67
N GLU A 136 -15.86 -5.45 5.30
CA GLU A 136 -17.14 -5.34 5.99
C GLU A 136 -18.26 -6.13 5.25
N ARG A 137 -17.89 -7.07 4.38
CA ARG A 137 -18.82 -7.85 3.54
C ARG A 137 -19.89 -8.59 4.33
N THR A 138 -19.58 -9.01 5.56
CA THR A 138 -20.49 -9.77 6.44
C THR A 138 -21.23 -8.89 7.46
N GLY A 139 -21.13 -7.55 7.35
CA GLY A 139 -21.69 -6.61 8.32
C GLY A 139 -20.75 -6.29 9.49
N HIS A 140 -19.66 -7.03 9.63
CA HIS A 140 -18.62 -6.82 10.63
C HIS A 140 -17.26 -6.64 9.94
N ARG A 141 -16.32 -6.00 10.64
CA ARG A 141 -14.94 -5.81 10.18
C ARG A 141 -14.15 -7.07 10.45
N GLU A 142 -13.99 -7.90 9.42
CA GLU A 142 -13.29 -9.17 9.51
C GLU A 142 -11.99 -9.15 8.70
N VAL A 143 -11.02 -9.99 9.09
CA VAL A 143 -9.78 -10.16 8.36
C VAL A 143 -10.00 -11.10 7.17
N TYR A 144 -9.51 -10.69 6.03
CA TYR A 144 -9.48 -11.47 4.78
C TYR A 144 -8.07 -11.57 4.25
N THR A 145 -7.84 -12.58 3.42
CA THR A 145 -6.64 -12.71 2.56
C THR A 145 -7.05 -12.88 1.11
N SER A 146 -6.17 -12.47 0.19
CA SER A 146 -6.34 -12.71 -1.24
C SER A 146 -5.00 -12.60 -1.98
N ASP A 147 -4.98 -12.99 -3.26
CA ASP A 147 -4.04 -12.42 -4.22
C ASP A 147 -4.32 -10.92 -4.38
N LEU A 148 -3.37 -10.19 -4.95
CA LEU A 148 -3.47 -8.72 -5.09
C LEU A 148 -4.73 -8.27 -5.86
N PHE A 149 -5.31 -9.12 -6.72
CA PHE A 149 -6.45 -8.82 -7.59
C PHE A 149 -7.74 -9.52 -7.17
N PHE A 150 -7.86 -9.94 -5.92
CA PHE A 150 -9.09 -10.46 -5.30
C PHE A 150 -9.70 -11.72 -5.93
N GLY A 151 -8.94 -12.49 -6.69
CA GLY A 151 -9.46 -13.73 -7.30
C GLY A 151 -9.52 -14.91 -6.35
N GLU A 152 -8.76 -14.90 -5.26
CA GLU A 152 -8.66 -15.96 -4.26
C GLU A 152 -8.97 -15.41 -2.85
N ALA A 153 -10.02 -14.58 -2.74
CA ALA A 153 -10.37 -13.93 -1.47
C ALA A 153 -10.97 -14.93 -0.48
N THR A 154 -10.36 -15.05 0.69
CA THR A 154 -10.77 -15.94 1.77
C THR A 154 -10.97 -15.16 3.07
N GLN A 155 -12.09 -15.36 3.74
CA GLN A 155 -12.34 -14.85 5.09
C GLN A 155 -11.49 -15.63 6.10
N VAL A 156 -10.78 -14.91 6.96
CA VAL A 156 -9.87 -15.50 7.96
C VAL A 156 -10.49 -15.48 9.35
N THR A 157 -11.20 -14.41 9.72
CA THR A 157 -11.90 -14.29 11.02
C THR A 157 -13.41 -14.33 10.83
N HIS A 158 -14.12 -14.90 11.82
CA HIS A 158 -15.58 -15.05 11.82
C HIS A 158 -16.11 -14.68 13.21
N ASP A 159 -15.61 -13.57 13.76
CA ASP A 159 -15.79 -13.21 15.16
C ASP A 159 -17.06 -12.41 15.41
N ASN A 160 -17.69 -11.88 14.35
CA ASN A 160 -18.76 -10.89 14.45
C ASN A 160 -18.36 -9.70 15.35
N ALA A 161 -17.08 -9.40 15.38
CA ALA A 161 -16.46 -8.33 16.14
C ALA A 161 -15.57 -7.49 15.23
N HIS A 162 -15.15 -6.31 15.71
CA HIS A 162 -14.25 -5.47 14.90
C HIS A 162 -12.82 -6.02 14.94
N ALA A 163 -12.28 -6.34 13.76
CA ALA A 163 -10.87 -6.59 13.53
C ALA A 163 -10.22 -5.38 12.82
N LEU A 164 -8.95 -5.12 13.13
CA LEU A 164 -8.19 -3.98 12.63
C LEU A 164 -6.73 -4.36 12.34
N SER A 165 -6.12 -3.59 11.44
CA SER A 165 -4.67 -3.57 11.19
C SER A 165 -4.02 -4.94 10.98
N PRO A 166 -4.57 -5.80 10.09
CA PRO A 166 -3.95 -7.09 9.83
C PRO A 166 -2.60 -6.91 9.12
N ARG A 167 -1.59 -7.69 9.55
CA ARG A 167 -0.22 -7.62 9.01
C ARG A 167 0.37 -9.01 8.84
N TRP A 168 1.09 -9.21 7.74
CA TRP A 168 1.92 -10.38 7.51
C TRP A 168 3.26 -10.26 8.25
N PRO A 169 3.78 -11.34 8.87
CA PRO A 169 5.21 -11.45 9.14
C PRO A 169 5.99 -11.62 7.82
N PRO A 170 7.31 -11.45 7.83
CA PRO A 170 8.14 -11.54 6.62
C PRO A 170 8.05 -12.89 5.90
N ASP A 171 7.82 -13.99 6.62
CA ASP A 171 7.65 -15.33 6.08
C ASP A 171 6.22 -15.59 5.54
N GLY A 172 5.26 -14.68 5.82
CA GLY A 172 3.86 -14.78 5.40
C GLY A 172 3.14 -16.03 5.92
N SER A 173 3.60 -16.65 7.00
CA SER A 173 3.02 -17.88 7.55
C SER A 173 1.74 -17.67 8.33
N ARG A 174 1.56 -16.47 8.91
CA ARG A 174 0.47 -16.13 9.82
C ARG A 174 0.09 -14.66 9.64
N ILE A 175 -0.98 -14.23 10.32
CA ILE A 175 -1.44 -12.83 10.34
C ILE A 175 -1.49 -12.38 11.79
N ILE A 176 -0.88 -11.22 12.08
CA ILE A 176 -1.07 -10.52 13.35
C ILE A 176 -2.10 -9.41 13.13
N TYR A 177 -3.05 -9.26 14.04
CA TYR A 177 -4.13 -8.29 13.91
C TYR A 177 -4.68 -7.89 15.27
N THR A 178 -5.38 -6.77 15.31
CA THR A 178 -6.09 -6.28 16.50
C THR A 178 -7.56 -6.68 16.41
N THR A 179 -8.17 -7.11 17.50
CA THR A 179 -9.61 -7.45 17.53
C THR A 179 -10.24 -7.15 18.88
N PHE A 180 -11.55 -6.88 18.86
CA PHE A 180 -12.39 -6.65 20.04
C PHE A 180 -13.18 -7.91 20.47
N PHE A 181 -12.82 -9.05 19.91
CA PHE A 181 -13.56 -10.30 20.00
C PHE A 181 -13.83 -10.80 21.42
N ARG A 182 -12.87 -10.71 22.33
CA ARG A 182 -12.96 -11.38 23.64
C ARG A 182 -13.54 -10.50 24.73
N SER A 183 -13.05 -9.27 24.83
CA SER A 183 -13.27 -8.42 26.01
C SER A 183 -14.03 -7.14 25.68
N GLY A 184 -14.33 -6.90 24.40
CA GLY A 184 -14.82 -5.60 23.92
C GLY A 184 -13.74 -4.49 23.95
N THR A 185 -12.53 -4.82 24.42
CA THR A 185 -11.33 -3.97 24.35
C THR A 185 -10.38 -4.52 23.30
N PRO A 186 -9.52 -3.68 22.68
CA PRO A 186 -8.63 -4.14 21.64
C PRO A 186 -7.50 -5.00 22.19
N ASP A 187 -7.42 -6.24 21.68
CA ASP A 187 -6.36 -7.21 21.95
C ASP A 187 -5.66 -7.60 20.65
N ILE A 188 -4.40 -8.02 20.74
CA ILE A 188 -3.63 -8.49 19.60
C ILE A 188 -3.67 -10.02 19.54
N TYR A 189 -4.03 -10.54 18.38
CA TYR A 189 -4.03 -11.97 18.08
C TYR A 189 -3.14 -12.30 16.90
N VAL A 190 -2.69 -13.54 16.86
CA VAL A 190 -2.03 -14.14 15.69
C VAL A 190 -2.86 -15.30 15.21
N MET A 191 -3.07 -15.40 13.89
CA MET A 191 -3.80 -16.48 13.24
C MET A 191 -3.02 -17.05 12.07
N SER A 192 -3.07 -18.36 11.92
CA SER A 192 -2.56 -19.09 10.75
C SER A 192 -3.70 -19.30 9.75
N PRO A 193 -3.72 -18.63 8.59
CA PRO A 193 -4.86 -18.67 7.67
C PRO A 193 -5.19 -20.07 7.16
N GLY A 194 -4.17 -20.92 7.00
CA GLY A 194 -4.35 -22.29 6.49
C GLY A 194 -5.01 -23.26 7.47
N SER A 195 -4.77 -23.12 8.79
CA SER A 195 -5.33 -24.00 9.82
C SER A 195 -6.47 -23.37 10.62
N GLY A 196 -6.68 -22.06 10.50
CA GLY A 196 -7.60 -21.30 11.34
C GLY A 196 -7.17 -21.20 12.82
N GLN A 197 -6.00 -21.75 13.18
CA GLN A 197 -5.48 -21.66 14.54
C GLN A 197 -5.17 -20.22 14.91
N ARG A 198 -5.74 -19.79 16.04
CA ARG A 198 -5.60 -18.46 16.61
C ARG A 198 -5.05 -18.52 18.04
N THR A 199 -4.10 -17.64 18.34
CA THR A 199 -3.54 -17.48 19.67
C THR A 199 -3.57 -16.02 20.10
N SER A 200 -3.83 -15.75 21.39
CA SER A 200 -3.65 -14.42 21.98
C SER A 200 -2.15 -14.08 21.96
N PHE A 201 -1.82 -12.90 21.45
CA PHE A 201 -0.45 -12.44 21.34
C PHE A 201 -0.10 -11.39 22.39
N ALA A 202 -0.99 -10.43 22.59
CA ALA A 202 -0.93 -9.44 23.68
C ALA A 202 -2.33 -9.05 24.11
N SER A 203 -2.62 -9.17 25.41
CA SER A 203 -3.90 -8.86 26.04
C SER A 203 -3.62 -8.28 27.43
N PHE A 204 -2.96 -7.12 27.47
CA PHE A 204 -2.70 -6.38 28.69
C PHE A 204 -3.89 -5.45 29.00
N LYS A 205 -3.96 -4.95 30.22
CA LYS A 205 -4.97 -3.94 30.59
C LYS A 205 -4.89 -2.71 29.67
N GLY A 206 -6.03 -2.30 29.12
CA GLY A 206 -6.13 -1.14 28.22
C GLY A 206 -6.02 -1.52 26.73
N THR A 207 -5.45 -0.64 25.94
CA THR A 207 -5.31 -0.82 24.47
C THR A 207 -4.11 -1.70 24.13
N ASN A 208 -4.34 -2.72 23.28
CA ASN A 208 -3.31 -3.54 22.66
C ASN A 208 -3.57 -3.54 21.16
N SER A 209 -2.75 -2.87 20.36
CA SER A 209 -3.04 -2.66 18.93
C SER A 209 -1.80 -2.45 18.07
N GLY A 210 -2.01 -2.35 16.76
CA GLY A 210 -1.03 -1.85 15.78
C GLY A 210 0.25 -2.68 15.68
N ALA A 211 0.19 -3.98 15.97
CA ALA A 211 1.36 -4.85 16.00
C ALA A 211 1.97 -5.07 14.60
N ARG A 212 3.30 -5.03 14.53
CA ARG A 212 4.06 -5.20 13.30
C ARG A 212 5.36 -5.96 13.54
N PHE A 213 5.58 -7.05 12.79
CA PHE A 213 6.84 -7.80 12.85
C PHE A 213 8.02 -7.01 12.29
N SER A 214 9.19 -7.18 12.91
CA SER A 214 10.45 -6.71 12.35
C SER A 214 10.79 -7.41 11.01
N PRO A 215 11.66 -6.83 10.16
CA PRO A 215 12.00 -7.41 8.86
C PRO A 215 12.61 -8.80 8.92
N ASP A 216 13.31 -9.12 10.00
CA ASP A 216 13.88 -10.44 10.29
C ASP A 216 12.87 -11.44 10.90
N GLY A 217 11.66 -10.95 11.25
CA GLY A 217 10.62 -11.76 11.88
C GLY A 217 10.85 -12.11 13.35
N GLY A 218 11.95 -11.66 13.96
CA GLY A 218 12.34 -12.04 15.34
C GLY A 218 11.67 -11.22 16.44
N ARG A 219 11.18 -10.02 16.10
CA ARG A 219 10.58 -9.07 17.05
C ARG A 219 9.24 -8.55 16.56
N VAL A 220 8.46 -7.99 17.47
CA VAL A 220 7.20 -7.30 17.17
C VAL A 220 7.18 -5.94 17.88
N ALA A 221 6.90 -4.86 17.15
CA ALA A 221 6.52 -3.58 17.73
C ALA A 221 5.00 -3.51 17.85
N ALA A 222 4.49 -3.08 18.99
CA ALA A 222 3.06 -2.97 19.26
C ALA A 222 2.77 -1.72 20.07
N VAL A 223 1.53 -1.25 20.02
CA VAL A 223 1.01 -0.14 20.83
C VAL A 223 0.29 -0.73 22.03
N LEU A 224 0.77 -0.42 23.24
CA LEU A 224 0.17 -0.88 24.50
C LEU A 224 -0.07 0.33 25.42
N SER A 225 -1.19 0.34 26.17
CA SER A 225 -1.51 1.41 27.11
C SER A 225 -1.52 0.96 28.57
N ALA A 226 -0.95 -0.20 28.90
CA ALA A 226 -0.92 -0.76 30.26
C ALA A 226 -0.28 0.18 31.32
N GLY A 227 0.53 1.13 30.89
CA GLY A 227 1.19 2.11 31.75
C GLY A 227 0.53 3.51 31.81
N GLY A 228 -0.66 3.68 31.22
CA GLY A 228 -1.35 4.98 31.11
C GLY A 228 -1.78 5.31 29.71
N ASN A 229 -1.01 6.14 28.98
CA ASN A 229 -1.25 6.45 27.57
C ASN A 229 -0.70 5.36 26.63
N GLN A 230 -1.04 5.46 25.35
CA GLN A 230 -0.57 4.54 24.31
C GLN A 230 0.91 4.80 24.02
N GLU A 231 1.72 3.76 24.12
CA GLU A 231 3.15 3.80 23.89
C GLU A 231 3.60 2.62 23.02
N ILE A 232 4.75 2.72 22.39
CA ILE A 232 5.33 1.64 21.61
C ILE A 232 6.14 0.72 22.53
N PHE A 233 5.86 -0.55 22.42
CA PHE A 233 6.59 -1.64 23.05
C PHE A 233 7.17 -2.56 21.99
N ILE A 234 8.31 -3.16 22.29
CA ILE A 234 8.93 -4.20 21.46
C ILE A 234 9.01 -5.48 22.28
N GLY A 235 8.48 -6.57 21.74
CA GLY A 235 8.56 -7.92 22.27
C GLY A 235 9.15 -8.90 21.26
N THR A 236 9.27 -10.17 21.67
CA THR A 236 9.67 -11.27 20.79
C THR A 236 8.57 -11.61 19.80
N ALA A 237 8.91 -12.35 18.73
CA ALA A 237 7.95 -12.86 17.75
C ALA A 237 6.92 -13.86 18.35
N SER A 238 7.14 -14.34 19.57
CA SER A 238 6.21 -15.17 20.33
C SER A 238 5.28 -14.38 21.27
N GLY A 239 5.37 -13.04 21.29
CA GLY A 239 4.52 -12.19 22.15
C GLY A 239 4.97 -12.11 23.61
N GLN A 240 6.25 -12.30 23.86
CA GLN A 240 6.82 -12.27 25.22
C GLN A 240 7.84 -11.13 25.36
N GLY A 241 8.17 -10.78 26.61
CA GLY A 241 9.25 -9.85 26.92
C GLY A 241 9.02 -8.44 26.40
N PHE A 242 7.78 -7.96 26.35
CA PHE A 242 7.48 -6.61 25.91
C PHE A 242 8.20 -5.57 26.76
N ARG A 243 9.03 -4.77 26.13
CA ARG A 243 9.74 -3.64 26.72
C ARG A 243 9.24 -2.34 26.09
N ARG A 244 8.85 -1.39 26.93
CA ARG A 244 8.49 -0.04 26.49
C ARG A 244 9.70 0.65 25.87
N VAL A 245 9.54 1.22 24.68
CA VAL A 245 10.61 1.93 23.97
C VAL A 245 10.33 3.42 23.81
N THR A 246 9.08 3.85 23.89
CA THR A 246 8.69 5.26 23.95
C THR A 246 8.20 5.62 25.35
N ASN A 247 8.41 6.87 25.75
CA ASN A 247 7.89 7.44 26.99
C ASN A 247 7.60 8.93 26.77
N SER A 248 6.35 9.28 26.54
CA SER A 248 5.94 10.63 26.14
C SER A 248 4.59 10.98 26.75
N PRO A 249 4.24 12.27 26.91
CA PRO A 249 2.90 12.67 27.31
C PRO A 249 1.87 12.49 26.18
N GLY A 250 2.31 12.30 24.95
CA GLY A 250 1.46 12.07 23.80
C GLY A 250 1.05 10.63 23.59
N ILE A 251 0.31 10.38 22.53
CA ILE A 251 -0.10 9.05 22.05
C ILE A 251 0.84 8.63 20.92
N GLU A 252 1.46 7.47 21.07
CA GLU A 252 2.26 6.83 20.04
C GLU A 252 1.44 5.73 19.33
N ALA A 253 1.41 5.75 18.00
CA ALA A 253 0.60 4.85 17.21
C ALA A 253 1.32 4.41 15.90
N SER A 254 0.81 3.36 15.27
CA SER A 254 1.19 2.90 13.93
C SER A 254 2.71 2.70 13.75
N PRO A 255 3.40 1.95 14.62
CA PRO A 255 4.83 1.71 14.46
C PRO A 255 5.13 0.97 13.16
N CYS A 256 6.21 1.37 12.46
CA CYS A 256 6.73 0.69 11.29
C CYS A 256 8.26 0.59 11.38
N TRP A 257 8.78 -0.58 11.10
CA TRP A 257 10.21 -0.87 11.14
C TRP A 257 10.93 -0.31 9.91
N SER A 258 12.15 0.17 10.11
CA SER A 258 13.09 0.37 9.01
C SER A 258 13.43 -0.97 8.34
N PRO A 259 13.83 -1.00 7.05
CA PRO A 259 14.16 -2.22 6.33
C PRO A 259 15.23 -3.09 6.98
N ASP A 260 16.18 -2.48 7.69
CA ASP A 260 17.25 -3.15 8.44
C ASP A 260 16.84 -3.55 9.88
N GLY A 261 15.64 -3.18 10.33
CA GLY A 261 15.12 -3.49 11.67
C GLY A 261 15.83 -2.74 12.81
N SER A 262 16.67 -1.74 12.51
CA SER A 262 17.40 -0.97 13.52
C SER A 262 16.60 0.21 14.09
N ARG A 263 15.59 0.71 13.36
CA ARG A 263 14.81 1.89 13.69
C ARG A 263 13.31 1.63 13.54
N LEU A 264 12.54 2.52 14.15
CA LEU A 264 11.09 2.66 13.95
C LEU A 264 10.77 4.03 13.40
N VAL A 265 9.74 4.11 12.56
CA VAL A 265 8.95 5.30 12.29
C VAL A 265 7.55 5.08 12.83
N PHE A 266 6.92 6.11 13.39
CA PHE A 266 5.61 6.01 14.03
C PHE A 266 4.92 7.37 14.05
N THR A 267 3.63 7.37 14.36
CA THR A 267 2.85 8.57 14.61
C THR A 267 2.92 8.94 16.07
N SER A 268 3.11 10.23 16.41
CA SER A 268 2.99 10.76 17.76
C SER A 268 2.34 12.14 17.73
N ASP A 269 1.46 12.41 18.69
CA ASP A 269 0.83 13.72 18.89
C ASP A 269 1.48 14.54 20.02
N ARG A 270 2.64 14.12 20.54
CA ARG A 270 3.41 14.80 21.59
C ARG A 270 3.70 16.28 21.31
N GLY A 271 3.70 16.68 20.06
CA GLY A 271 3.83 18.07 19.61
C GLY A 271 2.50 18.83 19.46
N GLY A 272 1.40 18.26 19.97
CA GLY A 272 0.05 18.83 19.92
C GLY A 272 -0.77 18.40 18.69
N ARG A 273 -0.14 17.79 17.67
CA ARG A 273 -0.82 17.22 16.50
C ARG A 273 -0.09 15.97 16.03
N PRO A 274 -0.81 15.00 15.40
CA PRO A 274 -0.18 13.81 14.84
C PRO A 274 0.90 14.17 13.81
N ALA A 275 2.11 13.74 14.09
CA ALA A 275 3.29 13.92 13.23
C ALA A 275 4.12 12.64 13.21
N LEU A 276 4.98 12.49 12.21
CA LEU A 276 5.88 11.34 12.13
C LEU A 276 7.14 11.56 12.97
N TYR A 277 7.48 10.55 13.73
CA TYR A 277 8.71 10.49 14.51
C TYR A 277 9.49 9.24 14.16
N THR A 278 10.80 9.28 14.33
CA THR A 278 11.69 8.13 14.21
C THR A 278 12.55 8.00 15.44
N MET A 279 12.89 6.75 15.79
CA MET A 279 13.78 6.42 16.89
C MET A 279 14.54 5.12 16.64
N SER A 280 15.55 4.86 17.43
CA SER A 280 16.21 3.54 17.47
C SER A 280 15.24 2.49 18.03
N ALA A 281 15.22 1.29 17.46
CA ALA A 281 14.48 0.15 18.03
C ALA A 281 15.03 -0.30 19.41
N ALA A 282 16.25 0.10 19.77
CA ALA A 282 16.79 -0.09 21.10
C ALA A 282 16.19 0.87 22.15
N GLY A 283 15.42 1.88 21.72
CA GLY A 283 14.92 2.97 22.55
C GLY A 283 15.77 4.24 22.44
N GLY A 284 15.47 5.26 23.24
CA GLY A 284 16.20 6.52 23.27
C GLY A 284 15.40 7.71 22.73
N ALA A 285 16.07 8.70 22.15
CA ALA A 285 15.43 9.93 21.71
C ALA A 285 14.51 9.72 20.51
N MET A 286 13.33 10.34 20.57
CA MET A 286 12.38 10.43 19.46
C MET A 286 12.67 11.70 18.65
N THR A 287 12.90 11.56 17.35
CA THR A 287 13.20 12.67 16.43
C THR A 287 12.06 12.88 15.46
N ALA A 288 11.49 14.08 15.40
CA ALA A 288 10.46 14.42 14.44
C ALA A 288 11.01 14.36 13.00
N LEU A 289 10.24 13.79 12.08
CA LEU A 289 10.53 13.86 10.66
C LEU A 289 9.98 15.17 10.10
N PRO A 290 10.82 16.00 9.45
CA PRO A 290 10.41 17.28 8.88
C PRO A 290 9.66 17.07 7.56
N THR A 291 8.45 16.52 7.64
CA THR A 291 7.64 16.24 6.43
C THR A 291 7.23 17.52 5.70
N ASN A 292 7.09 18.66 6.39
CA ASN A 292 6.84 20.01 5.85
C ASN A 292 5.66 20.11 4.87
N ILE A 293 4.67 19.22 5.00
CA ILE A 293 3.56 19.12 4.04
C ILE A 293 2.19 19.36 4.69
N SER A 294 2.05 19.06 5.97
CA SER A 294 0.77 19.12 6.68
C SER A 294 0.98 19.19 8.20
N GLY A 295 -0.01 19.77 8.90
CA GLY A 295 -0.10 19.70 10.36
C GLY A 295 -0.65 18.38 10.89
N TYR A 296 -0.96 17.42 10.02
CA TYR A 296 -1.40 16.06 10.37
C TYR A 296 -0.67 15.06 9.49
N CYS A 297 0.17 14.22 10.08
CA CYS A 297 0.85 13.12 9.38
C CYS A 297 0.77 11.85 10.24
N ALA A 298 0.28 10.76 9.67
CA ALA A 298 0.00 9.51 10.38
C ALA A 298 0.21 8.26 9.49
N GLU A 299 0.10 7.09 10.09
CA GLU A 299 0.07 5.79 9.39
C GLU A 299 1.27 5.56 8.47
N PRO A 300 2.50 5.69 8.97
CA PRO A 300 3.67 5.53 8.14
C PRO A 300 3.87 4.09 7.68
N ASP A 301 4.36 3.94 6.44
CA ASP A 301 4.88 2.69 5.90
C ASP A 301 6.26 2.91 5.29
N TRP A 302 7.27 2.22 5.82
CA TRP A 302 8.66 2.36 5.37
C TRP A 302 8.94 1.40 4.24
N SER A 303 9.40 1.90 3.10
CA SER A 303 9.69 1.08 1.93
C SER A 303 10.86 0.12 2.19
N ARG A 304 10.63 -1.19 1.98
CA ARG A 304 11.68 -2.20 2.09
C ARG A 304 12.63 -2.16 0.89
N ALA A 305 12.13 -1.83 -0.29
CA ALA A 305 12.91 -1.79 -1.53
C ALA A 305 13.70 -0.49 -1.70
N LYS A 306 13.17 0.62 -1.17
CA LYS A 306 13.81 1.94 -1.20
C LYS A 306 13.91 2.50 0.22
N PRO A 307 15.00 2.21 0.97
CA PRO A 307 15.12 2.51 2.39
C PRO A 307 14.99 3.98 2.78
N ASN A 308 15.14 4.90 1.82
CA ASN A 308 14.96 6.33 2.05
C ASN A 308 13.51 6.81 1.95
N MET A 309 12.57 5.94 1.52
CA MET A 309 11.20 6.34 1.25
C MET A 309 10.25 5.89 2.36
N ILE A 310 9.46 6.84 2.88
CA ILE A 310 8.39 6.59 3.85
C ILE A 310 7.10 7.13 3.25
N ALA A 311 6.11 6.25 3.03
CA ALA A 311 4.75 6.63 2.68
C ALA A 311 3.96 6.92 3.95
N PHE A 312 3.00 7.85 3.90
CA PHE A 312 2.18 8.21 5.05
C PHE A 312 0.88 8.89 4.64
N THR A 313 -0.09 8.92 5.54
CA THR A 313 -1.31 9.70 5.41
C THR A 313 -1.08 11.12 5.89
N CYS A 314 -1.45 12.13 5.11
CA CYS A 314 -1.39 13.55 5.51
C CYS A 314 -2.73 14.25 5.34
N GLY A 315 -3.04 15.20 6.23
CA GLY A 315 -4.25 16.02 6.18
C GLY A 315 -4.02 17.26 5.33
N VAL A 316 -4.64 17.35 4.14
CA VAL A 316 -4.54 18.50 3.23
C VAL A 316 -5.87 18.78 2.55
N GLY A 317 -6.18 20.05 2.31
CA GLY A 317 -7.39 20.44 1.56
C GLY A 317 -8.72 20.04 2.22
N GLY A 318 -8.76 19.88 3.55
CA GLY A 318 -9.96 19.47 4.28
C GLY A 318 -10.22 17.96 4.27
N GLY A 319 -9.31 17.14 3.71
CA GLY A 319 -9.37 15.68 3.67
C GLY A 319 -8.00 15.05 3.87
N PHE A 320 -7.86 13.78 3.52
CA PHE A 320 -6.62 13.02 3.67
C PHE A 320 -6.04 12.61 2.33
N GLN A 321 -4.72 12.67 2.21
CA GLN A 321 -3.99 12.19 1.03
C GLN A 321 -2.82 11.32 1.45
N VAL A 322 -2.38 10.43 0.55
CA VAL A 322 -1.12 9.72 0.68
C VAL A 322 0.00 10.58 0.15
N ALA A 323 1.05 10.71 0.95
CA ALA A 323 2.30 11.37 0.58
C ALA A 323 3.49 10.42 0.78
N VAL A 324 4.61 10.74 0.14
CA VAL A 324 5.90 10.06 0.32
C VAL A 324 6.92 11.09 0.77
N TYR A 325 7.64 10.77 1.85
CA TYR A 325 8.80 11.50 2.34
C TYR A 325 10.07 10.80 1.90
N ASP A 326 10.95 11.52 1.22
CA ASP A 326 12.31 11.07 0.89
C ASP A 326 13.29 11.63 1.92
N MET A 327 13.85 10.73 2.72
CA MET A 327 14.83 11.08 3.77
C MET A 327 16.15 11.61 3.20
N SER A 328 16.51 11.28 1.96
CA SER A 328 17.74 11.75 1.32
C SER A 328 17.65 13.23 0.92
N THR A 329 16.50 13.63 0.40
CA THR A 329 16.23 15.01 -0.01
C THR A 329 15.54 15.85 1.06
N ARG A 330 14.95 15.18 2.07
CA ARG A 330 14.08 15.78 3.11
C ARG A 330 12.84 16.45 2.53
N GLN A 331 12.31 15.93 1.42
CA GLN A 331 11.14 16.46 0.74
C GLN A 331 9.98 15.49 0.83
N SER A 332 8.77 16.05 0.94
CA SER A 332 7.54 15.27 0.81
C SER A 332 6.83 15.60 -0.49
N THR A 333 6.24 14.56 -1.10
CA THR A 333 5.42 14.70 -2.31
C THR A 333 4.05 14.10 -2.07
N ILE A 334 2.97 14.83 -2.35
CA ILE A 334 1.61 14.30 -2.35
C ILE A 334 1.43 13.41 -3.57
N ILE A 335 1.03 12.15 -3.34
CA ILE A 335 0.92 11.13 -4.37
C ILE A 335 -0.52 10.96 -4.86
N THR A 336 -1.50 11.18 -3.99
CA THR A 336 -2.92 11.00 -4.33
C THR A 336 -3.66 12.33 -4.37
N ARG A 337 -4.79 12.35 -5.08
CA ARG A 337 -5.68 13.49 -5.18
C ARG A 337 -7.13 13.02 -5.24
N GLY A 338 -8.07 13.89 -4.84
CA GLY A 338 -9.52 13.65 -4.91
C GLY A 338 -9.99 12.52 -3.98
N GLY A 339 -10.97 12.82 -3.13
CA GLY A 339 -11.42 11.90 -2.07
C GLY A 339 -10.33 11.60 -1.03
N ASP A 340 -10.69 11.01 0.09
CA ASP A 340 -9.71 10.65 1.11
C ASP A 340 -8.87 9.44 0.68
N ALA A 341 -7.57 9.53 0.82
CA ALA A 341 -6.60 8.45 0.61
C ALA A 341 -5.81 8.24 1.90
N ILE A 342 -5.88 7.05 2.47
CA ILE A 342 -5.35 6.71 3.79
C ILE A 342 -4.68 5.33 3.78
N GLU A 343 -3.95 5.02 4.84
CA GLU A 343 -3.41 3.68 5.10
C GLU A 343 -2.50 3.14 3.97
N PRO A 344 -1.45 3.88 3.57
CA PRO A 344 -0.57 3.43 2.50
C PRO A 344 0.21 2.18 2.89
N CYS A 345 0.48 1.32 1.89
CA CYS A 345 1.35 0.16 2.02
C CYS A 345 2.19 0.01 0.76
N TRP A 346 3.52 -0.02 0.90
CA TRP A 346 4.42 -0.23 -0.23
C TRP A 346 4.25 -1.62 -0.84
N LEU A 347 4.27 -1.68 -2.16
CA LEU A 347 4.43 -2.92 -2.90
C LEU A 347 5.93 -3.27 -3.02
N ALA A 348 6.23 -4.49 -3.51
CA ALA A 348 7.58 -5.04 -3.47
C ALA A 348 8.61 -4.27 -4.31
N ASP A 349 8.19 -3.51 -5.28
CA ASP A 349 9.06 -2.74 -6.17
C ASP A 349 9.52 -1.39 -5.57
N GLY A 350 8.93 -0.96 -4.44
CA GLY A 350 9.23 0.33 -3.81
C GLY A 350 8.85 1.54 -4.67
N ARG A 351 7.98 1.35 -5.65
CA ARG A 351 7.44 2.38 -6.54
C ARG A 351 5.93 2.50 -6.42
N HIS A 352 5.23 1.39 -6.34
CA HIS A 352 3.78 1.40 -6.25
C HIS A 352 3.32 1.31 -4.79
N LEU A 353 2.23 2.02 -4.48
CA LEU A 353 1.55 2.00 -3.19
C LEU A 353 0.14 1.44 -3.34
N LEU A 354 -0.20 0.52 -2.45
CA LEU A 354 -1.57 0.13 -2.15
C LEU A 354 -2.09 1.07 -1.06
N PHE A 355 -3.32 1.56 -1.19
CA PHE A 355 -3.93 2.44 -0.21
C PHE A 355 -5.45 2.29 -0.17
N THR A 356 -6.07 2.76 0.92
CA THR A 356 -7.52 2.83 1.07
C THR A 356 -8.04 4.15 0.53
N ARG A 357 -8.94 4.12 -0.46
CA ARG A 357 -9.74 5.27 -0.91
C ARG A 357 -11.05 5.30 -0.13
N ARG A 358 -11.34 6.41 0.54
CA ARG A 358 -12.60 6.64 1.24
C ARG A 358 -13.38 7.77 0.53
N SER A 359 -14.65 7.52 0.25
CA SER A 359 -15.57 8.51 -0.32
C SER A 359 -16.95 8.27 0.28
N GLY A 360 -17.39 9.14 1.18
CA GLY A 360 -18.58 8.91 2.00
C GLY A 360 -18.46 7.59 2.79
N ASN A 361 -19.42 6.69 2.58
CA ASN A 361 -19.41 5.36 3.20
C ASN A 361 -18.65 4.30 2.39
N SER A 362 -18.13 4.66 1.21
CA SER A 362 -17.40 3.71 0.36
C SER A 362 -15.93 3.65 0.76
N ARG A 363 -15.38 2.43 0.86
CA ARG A 363 -13.94 2.16 1.02
C ARG A 363 -13.50 1.14 -0.01
N GLN A 364 -12.47 1.48 -0.76
CA GLN A 364 -11.90 0.65 -1.83
C GLN A 364 -10.39 0.63 -1.73
N LEU A 365 -9.78 -0.48 -2.15
CA LEU A 365 -8.33 -0.57 -2.30
C LEU A 365 -7.92 -0.16 -3.71
N MET A 366 -6.93 0.70 -3.77
CA MET A 366 -6.38 1.23 -5.02
C MET A 366 -4.86 1.14 -5.05
N ILE A 367 -4.31 1.06 -6.25
CA ILE A 367 -2.85 1.15 -6.49
C ILE A 367 -2.55 2.47 -7.19
N VAL A 368 -1.48 3.15 -6.73
CA VAL A 368 -0.93 4.35 -7.33
C VAL A 368 0.57 4.18 -7.60
N ASP A 369 1.04 4.79 -8.69
CA ASP A 369 2.46 4.88 -9.06
C ASP A 369 3.07 6.16 -8.49
N THR A 370 4.02 6.06 -7.58
CA THR A 370 4.65 7.22 -6.93
C THR A 370 5.59 8.00 -7.86
N GLU A 371 6.09 7.37 -8.91
CA GLU A 371 6.94 8.01 -9.93
C GLU A 371 6.12 8.69 -11.04
N ASN A 372 4.81 8.39 -11.09
CA ASN A 372 3.88 9.04 -12.00
C ASN A 372 2.57 9.43 -11.28
N PRO A 373 2.61 10.36 -10.32
CA PRO A 373 1.46 10.73 -9.48
C PRO A 373 0.36 11.48 -10.24
N THR A 374 0.59 11.85 -11.50
CA THR A 374 -0.44 12.43 -12.38
C THR A 374 -1.34 11.36 -13.01
N ARG A 375 -0.87 10.10 -13.06
CA ARG A 375 -1.69 8.99 -13.51
C ARG A 375 -2.74 8.66 -12.44
N PRO A 376 -4.03 8.55 -12.79
CA PRO A 376 -5.07 8.21 -11.83
C PRO A 376 -4.78 6.86 -11.15
N PRO A 377 -5.02 6.73 -9.84
CA PRO A 377 -4.95 5.45 -9.16
C PRO A 377 -5.95 4.44 -9.75
N VAL A 378 -5.57 3.17 -9.71
CA VAL A 378 -6.37 2.06 -10.24
C VAL A 378 -7.05 1.33 -9.09
N THR A 379 -8.40 1.26 -9.11
CA THR A 379 -9.17 0.43 -8.17
C THR A 379 -8.92 -1.05 -8.48
N ILE A 380 -8.56 -1.81 -7.44
CA ILE A 380 -8.33 -3.26 -7.55
C ILE A 380 -9.38 -4.10 -6.81
N SER A 381 -10.04 -3.54 -5.79
CA SER A 381 -11.08 -4.26 -5.04
C SER A 381 -12.40 -4.29 -5.82
N PRO A 382 -12.97 -5.48 -6.09
CA PRO A 382 -14.28 -5.59 -6.71
C PRO A 382 -15.40 -5.22 -5.72
N ALA A 383 -16.55 -4.77 -6.22
CA ALA A 383 -17.69 -4.43 -5.38
C ALA A 383 -18.20 -5.63 -4.54
N SER A 384 -18.03 -6.84 -5.02
CA SER A 384 -18.48 -8.08 -4.36
C SER A 384 -17.80 -8.37 -3.03
N ILE A 385 -16.63 -7.76 -2.76
CA ILE A 385 -15.92 -7.94 -1.49
C ILE A 385 -16.42 -6.96 -0.40
N GLY A 386 -17.33 -6.03 -0.73
CA GLY A 386 -17.84 -5.02 0.19
C GLY A 386 -16.86 -3.88 0.45
N GLN A 387 -17.03 -3.20 1.58
CA GLN A 387 -16.12 -2.13 2.04
C GLN A 387 -14.79 -2.74 2.47
N VAL A 388 -13.67 -2.24 1.94
CA VAL A 388 -12.33 -2.79 2.22
C VAL A 388 -11.34 -1.71 2.62
N SER A 389 -10.46 -2.04 3.57
CA SER A 389 -9.46 -1.10 4.14
C SER A 389 -8.26 -1.83 4.75
N GLN A 390 -7.26 -1.07 5.17
CA GLN A 390 -6.14 -1.52 6.00
C GLN A 390 -5.33 -2.67 5.39
N ALA A 391 -5.15 -2.66 4.09
CA ALA A 391 -4.43 -3.72 3.41
C ALA A 391 -2.94 -3.74 3.77
N ASN A 392 -2.40 -4.94 3.87
CA ASN A 392 -0.97 -5.18 3.98
C ASN A 392 -0.54 -6.21 2.93
N TYR A 393 0.49 -5.87 2.19
CA TYR A 393 1.01 -6.65 1.07
C TYR A 393 2.24 -7.46 1.48
N ILE A 394 2.36 -8.65 0.90
CA ILE A 394 3.56 -9.48 0.93
C ILE A 394 3.84 -10.09 -0.45
N LYS A 395 5.09 -10.08 -0.89
CA LYS A 395 5.55 -10.82 -2.06
C LYS A 395 6.00 -12.21 -1.64
N ARG A 396 5.51 -13.25 -2.32
CA ARG A 396 5.90 -14.67 -2.12
C ARG A 396 6.41 -15.31 -3.40
#